data_0455227abc043aef97328faa51606d3e
#
_entry.id   0455227abc043aef97328faa51606d3e
#
_cell.length_a   1.000
_cell.length_b   1.000
_cell.length_c   1.000
_cell.angle_alpha   90.00
_cell.angle_beta   90.00
_cell.angle_gamma   90.00
#
_symmetry.space_group_name_H-M   'P 1'
#
loop_
_entity.id
_entity.type
_entity.pdbx_description
1 polymer ?
#
loop_
_entity_poly.entity_id
_entity_poly.type
_entity_poly.pdbx_seq_one_letter_code
_entity_poly.pdbx_strand_id
1 'polypeptide(L)'
;VNPCQSNRDNLLKQKFSEQKGAATMNPSKFRRWLTSKLMSRVAKRTSQIRLHEKAERNRILADEPHVLEYFHQVDDPYSWLAVQTLQPLLERYNIDLINHLVSGPTNKNLPEPSLLKNLATIDAGRVAPHYGLETSESGAEINKESIWLANKILTASISFASDGPLVSSALTKGNLKEIATEFSLASDSDTEEKLSEGNSRLSELSHYSGAMFFYGDEWYWGVDRLYLLEDRWRKLGLDKSISNTPLFARPAIEVKTNSGAGCTLEFYASLRSPYTALIFDHVVEFARASGLTLELKPVLPMVMRGVSLTRQKGFYIF
;
A
#
# COMPACT_ATOMS: atom_id res chain seq x y z
N VAL A 1 -10.45 6.67 41.76
CA VAL A 1 -10.77 7.47 40.56
C VAL A 1 -10.09 6.79 39.38
N ASN A 2 -10.88 6.24 38.49
CA ASN A 2 -10.46 5.33 37.41
C ASN A 2 -9.69 6.12 36.35
N PRO A 3 -8.43 5.78 36.02
CA PRO A 3 -7.62 6.53 35.03
C PRO A 3 -8.23 6.58 33.63
N CYS A 4 -9.18 5.71 33.33
CA CYS A 4 -9.87 5.65 32.02
C CYS A 4 -10.92 6.77 31.84
N GLN A 5 -11.43 7.39 32.91
CA GLN A 5 -12.41 8.49 32.81
C GLN A 5 -11.74 9.85 32.53
N SER A 6 -10.57 10.10 33.08
CA SER A 6 -9.82 11.35 32.87
C SER A 6 -9.39 11.56 31.42
N ASN A 7 -9.12 10.47 30.68
CA ASN A 7 -8.73 10.58 29.27
C ASN A 7 -9.93 10.83 28.32
N ARG A 8 -11.14 10.40 28.67
CA ARG A 8 -12.36 10.68 27.89
C ARG A 8 -12.73 12.15 27.87
N ASP A 9 -12.60 12.82 29.02
CA ASP A 9 -12.99 14.23 29.14
C ASP A 9 -12.04 15.20 28.46
N ASN A 10 -10.76 14.80 28.26
CA ASN A 10 -9.79 15.57 27.48
C ASN A 10 -9.95 15.40 25.97
N LEU A 11 -10.40 14.24 25.49
CA LEU A 11 -10.70 14.00 24.08
C LEU A 11 -11.94 14.76 23.59
N LEU A 12 -12.90 15.04 24.47
CA LEU A 12 -14.12 15.81 24.14
C LEU A 12 -13.87 17.33 24.06
N LYS A 13 -12.70 17.82 24.49
CA LYS A 13 -12.34 19.25 24.44
C LYS A 13 -11.48 19.65 23.23
N GLN A 14 -11.10 18.73 22.35
CA GLN A 14 -10.48 19.11 21.09
C GLN A 14 -11.53 19.81 20.21
N LYS A 15 -11.42 21.15 20.11
CA LYS A 15 -12.16 21.91 19.10
C LYS A 15 -11.68 21.48 17.73
N PHE A 16 -12.46 20.63 17.07
CA PHE A 16 -12.26 20.36 15.66
C PHE A 16 -12.46 21.68 14.91
N SER A 17 -11.43 22.13 14.18
CA SER A 17 -11.58 23.27 13.31
C SER A 17 -12.69 22.97 12.30
N GLU A 18 -13.71 23.83 12.23
CA GLU A 18 -14.76 23.72 11.22
C GLU A 18 -14.12 23.80 9.84
N GLN A 19 -14.06 22.67 9.17
CA GLN A 19 -13.65 22.65 7.77
C GLN A 19 -14.83 23.17 6.94
N LYS A 20 -14.70 24.38 6.42
CA LYS A 20 -15.57 24.89 5.35
C LYS A 20 -15.36 24.01 4.11
N GLY A 21 -16.24 23.05 3.86
CA GLY A 21 -16.12 22.20 2.69
C GLY A 21 -17.16 21.08 2.60
N ALA A 22 -16.89 20.12 1.77
CA ALA A 22 -17.78 19.02 1.36
C ALA A 22 -18.45 18.21 2.48
N ALA A 23 -17.96 18.29 3.73
CA ALA A 23 -18.48 17.54 4.87
C ALA A 23 -19.87 18.04 5.34
N THR A 24 -20.17 19.32 5.16
CA THR A 24 -21.42 19.96 5.58
C THR A 24 -22.44 20.08 4.46
N MET A 25 -22.05 19.87 3.20
CA MET A 25 -22.96 19.95 2.06
C MET A 25 -23.77 18.67 1.93
N ASN A 26 -25.09 18.81 2.08
CA ASN A 26 -26.05 17.78 1.69
C ASN A 26 -26.29 17.91 0.16
N PRO A 27 -25.63 17.12 -0.70
CA PRO A 27 -25.75 17.30 -2.13
C PRO A 27 -27.18 17.01 -2.58
N SER A 28 -27.70 17.77 -3.56
CA SER A 28 -29.03 17.58 -4.10
C SER A 28 -29.23 16.13 -4.57
N LYS A 29 -30.48 15.65 -4.59
CA LYS A 29 -30.82 14.30 -5.05
C LYS A 29 -30.25 14.02 -6.46
N PHE A 30 -30.31 15.02 -7.37
CA PHE A 30 -29.76 14.92 -8.71
C PHE A 30 -28.24 14.74 -8.70
N ARG A 31 -27.51 15.53 -7.91
CA ARG A 31 -26.05 15.43 -7.79
C ARG A 31 -25.63 14.08 -7.22
N ARG A 32 -26.34 13.55 -6.22
CA ARG A 32 -26.10 12.20 -5.67
C ARG A 32 -26.30 11.13 -6.73
N TRP A 33 -27.42 11.21 -7.48
CA TRP A 33 -27.73 10.27 -8.55
C TRP A 33 -26.67 10.31 -9.66
N LEU A 34 -26.27 11.51 -10.13
CA LEU A 34 -25.27 11.69 -11.16
C LEU A 34 -23.91 11.14 -10.71
N THR A 35 -23.48 11.50 -9.48
CA THR A 35 -22.21 10.99 -8.90
C THR A 35 -22.26 9.48 -8.78
N SER A 36 -23.34 8.89 -8.27
CA SER A 36 -23.49 7.44 -8.16
C SER A 36 -23.41 6.74 -9.52
N LYS A 37 -24.07 7.28 -10.54
CA LYS A 37 -24.00 6.74 -11.91
C LYS A 37 -22.60 6.83 -12.51
N LEU A 38 -21.92 7.96 -12.30
CA LEU A 38 -20.54 8.16 -12.78
C LEU A 38 -19.60 7.17 -12.09
N MET A 39 -19.67 7.09 -10.76
CA MET A 39 -18.80 6.19 -9.97
C MET A 39 -19.08 4.71 -10.30
N SER A 40 -20.35 4.34 -10.49
CA SER A 40 -20.70 2.98 -10.91
C SER A 40 -20.16 2.64 -12.30
N ARG A 41 -19.99 3.63 -13.20
CA ARG A 41 -19.34 3.39 -14.50
C ARG A 41 -17.84 3.22 -14.36
N VAL A 42 -17.19 4.06 -13.55
CA VAL A 42 -15.75 3.98 -13.31
C VAL A 42 -15.38 2.65 -12.65
N ALA A 43 -16.16 2.22 -11.64
CA ALA A 43 -15.93 0.99 -10.90
C ALA A 43 -16.26 -0.31 -11.67
N LYS A 44 -16.80 -0.22 -12.90
CA LYS A 44 -17.10 -1.42 -13.69
C LYS A 44 -15.82 -2.09 -14.21
N ARG A 45 -15.72 -3.40 -14.03
CA ARG A 45 -14.63 -4.23 -14.58
C ARG A 45 -14.42 -4.01 -16.09
N THR A 46 -15.50 -3.76 -16.83
CA THR A 46 -15.42 -3.43 -18.27
C THR A 46 -14.71 -2.11 -18.55
N SER A 47 -14.79 -1.13 -17.64
CA SER A 47 -14.08 0.14 -17.77
C SER A 47 -12.58 -0.05 -17.50
N GLN A 48 -12.22 -0.86 -16.50
CA GLN A 48 -10.86 -1.23 -16.21
C GLN A 48 -10.21 -1.98 -17.39
N ILE A 49 -10.89 -2.98 -17.94
CA ILE A 49 -10.43 -3.71 -19.13
C ILE A 49 -10.12 -2.75 -20.30
N ARG A 50 -11.01 -1.79 -20.56
CA ARG A 50 -10.79 -0.78 -21.63
C ARG A 50 -9.57 0.11 -21.36
N LEU A 51 -9.31 0.45 -20.09
CA LEU A 51 -8.12 1.21 -19.72
C LEU A 51 -6.85 0.37 -19.97
N HIS A 52 -6.87 -0.90 -19.59
CA HIS A 52 -5.75 -1.82 -19.85
C HIS A 52 -5.48 -1.97 -21.34
N GLU A 53 -6.54 -2.18 -22.16
CA GLU A 53 -6.41 -2.26 -23.62
C GLU A 53 -5.91 -0.96 -24.26
N LYS A 54 -6.30 0.19 -23.70
CA LYS A 54 -5.81 1.49 -24.16
C LYS A 54 -4.33 1.67 -23.83
N ALA A 55 -3.93 1.35 -22.60
CA ALA A 55 -2.53 1.44 -22.18
C ALA A 55 -1.64 0.53 -23.06
N GLU A 56 -2.09 -0.71 -23.32
CA GLU A 56 -1.35 -1.65 -24.15
C GLU A 56 -1.26 -1.18 -25.60
N ARG A 57 -2.33 -0.66 -26.19
CA ARG A 57 -2.27 -0.06 -27.54
C ARG A 57 -1.29 1.10 -27.61
N ASN A 58 -1.28 1.98 -26.59
CA ASN A 58 -0.33 3.11 -26.55
C ASN A 58 1.12 2.62 -26.50
N ARG A 59 1.41 1.62 -25.64
CA ARG A 59 2.72 0.99 -25.54
C ARG A 59 3.20 0.42 -26.89
N ILE A 60 2.33 -0.35 -27.56
CA ILE A 60 2.65 -0.94 -28.87
C ILE A 60 2.91 0.15 -29.91
N LEU A 61 2.08 1.20 -29.94
CA LEU A 61 2.27 2.33 -30.89
C LEU A 61 3.56 3.10 -30.62
N ALA A 62 4.02 3.16 -29.37
CA ALA A 62 5.27 3.81 -28.99
C ALA A 62 6.50 2.89 -29.13
N ASP A 63 6.30 1.62 -29.48
CA ASP A 63 7.33 0.58 -29.52
C ASP A 63 8.12 0.47 -28.20
N GLU A 64 7.40 0.62 -27.07
CA GLU A 64 7.98 0.59 -25.74
C GLU A 64 7.98 -0.84 -25.15
N PRO A 65 8.99 -1.21 -24.33
CA PRO A 65 8.99 -2.46 -23.60
C PRO A 65 7.90 -2.49 -22.50
N HIS A 66 7.69 -3.65 -21.91
CA HIS A 66 6.86 -3.78 -20.71
C HIS A 66 7.66 -3.35 -19.47
N VAL A 67 7.42 -2.16 -18.97
CA VAL A 67 8.14 -1.56 -17.84
C VAL A 67 7.30 -1.58 -16.58
N LEU A 68 7.84 -2.14 -15.50
CA LEU A 68 7.33 -2.03 -14.15
C LEU A 68 8.09 -0.92 -13.42
N GLU A 69 7.40 0.14 -13.01
CA GLU A 69 7.97 1.13 -12.10
C GLU A 69 7.69 0.69 -10.65
N TYR A 70 8.73 0.63 -9.82
CA TYR A 70 8.61 0.29 -8.40
C TYR A 70 9.11 1.43 -7.51
N PHE A 71 8.29 1.83 -6.54
CA PHE A 71 8.58 2.94 -5.62
C PHE A 71 8.90 2.39 -4.24
N HIS A 72 10.14 2.58 -3.82
CA HIS A 72 10.70 2.03 -2.58
C HIS A 72 10.97 3.12 -1.55
N GLN A 73 10.43 2.94 -0.35
CA GLN A 73 10.77 3.72 0.83
C GLN A 73 11.55 2.82 1.79
N VAL A 74 12.80 3.14 2.08
CA VAL A 74 13.73 2.23 2.79
C VAL A 74 13.31 1.89 4.22
N ASP A 75 12.59 2.77 4.92
CA ASP A 75 12.12 2.60 6.30
C ASP A 75 10.65 2.18 6.41
N ASP A 76 10.03 1.79 5.29
CA ASP A 76 8.65 1.34 5.25
C ASP A 76 8.57 -0.20 5.28
N PRO A 77 7.91 -0.81 6.28
CA PRO A 77 7.77 -2.26 6.38
C PRO A 77 7.11 -2.91 5.15
N TYR A 78 6.17 -2.24 4.50
CA TYR A 78 5.54 -2.76 3.29
C TYR A 78 6.48 -2.71 2.08
N SER A 79 7.34 -1.69 1.99
CA SER A 79 8.38 -1.61 0.98
C SER A 79 9.40 -2.75 1.13
N TRP A 80 9.70 -3.16 2.38
CA TRP A 80 10.54 -4.33 2.60
C TRP A 80 9.88 -5.63 2.12
N LEU A 81 8.57 -5.83 2.35
CA LEU A 81 7.88 -6.99 1.78
C LEU A 81 7.89 -6.94 0.24
N ALA A 82 7.60 -5.78 -0.32
CA ALA A 82 7.48 -5.61 -1.77
C ALA A 82 8.81 -5.81 -2.50
N VAL A 83 9.94 -5.33 -1.97
CA VAL A 83 11.25 -5.45 -2.63
C VAL A 83 11.70 -6.91 -2.78
N GLN A 84 11.32 -7.80 -1.86
CA GLN A 84 11.62 -9.24 -1.94
C GLN A 84 10.92 -9.92 -3.11
N THR A 85 9.87 -9.33 -3.66
CA THR A 85 9.12 -9.90 -4.78
C THR A 85 9.71 -9.56 -6.15
N LEU A 86 10.60 -8.58 -6.22
CA LEU A 86 11.10 -8.05 -7.49
C LEU A 86 11.88 -9.08 -8.29
N GLN A 87 12.88 -9.71 -7.68
CA GLN A 87 13.73 -10.68 -8.36
C GLN A 87 12.91 -11.87 -8.91
N PRO A 88 12.04 -12.54 -8.12
CA PRO A 88 11.18 -13.59 -8.64
C PRO A 88 10.26 -13.14 -9.79
N LEU A 89 9.73 -11.90 -9.73
CA LEU A 89 8.89 -11.36 -10.80
C LEU A 89 9.69 -11.15 -12.10
N LEU A 90 10.90 -10.58 -12.02
CA LEU A 90 11.77 -10.37 -13.20
C LEU A 90 12.23 -11.68 -13.83
N GLU A 91 12.49 -12.70 -13.03
CA GLU A 91 12.85 -14.03 -13.51
C GLU A 91 11.71 -14.69 -14.26
N ARG A 92 10.48 -14.52 -13.77
CA ARG A 92 9.32 -15.19 -14.34
C ARG A 92 8.68 -14.45 -15.49
N TYR A 93 8.63 -13.13 -15.44
CA TYR A 93 7.92 -12.33 -16.44
C TYR A 93 8.88 -11.59 -17.38
N ASN A 94 8.45 -11.40 -18.63
CA ASN A 94 9.20 -10.61 -19.62
C ASN A 94 8.88 -9.11 -19.45
N ILE A 95 9.48 -8.52 -18.41
CA ILE A 95 9.30 -7.12 -18.01
C ILE A 95 10.64 -6.50 -17.64
N ASP A 96 10.76 -5.19 -17.82
CA ASP A 96 11.86 -4.38 -17.34
C ASP A 96 11.47 -3.68 -16.04
N LEU A 97 12.44 -3.43 -15.16
CA LEU A 97 12.24 -2.75 -13.89
C LEU A 97 12.86 -1.35 -13.92
N ILE A 98 12.07 -0.35 -13.53
CA ILE A 98 12.58 0.96 -13.14
C ILE A 98 12.27 1.15 -11.65
N ASN A 99 13.31 1.34 -10.85
CA ASN A 99 13.17 1.57 -9.42
C ASN A 99 13.31 3.05 -9.07
N HIS A 100 12.45 3.52 -8.18
CA HIS A 100 12.44 4.86 -7.64
C HIS A 100 12.59 4.82 -6.12
N LEU A 101 13.58 5.52 -5.58
CA LEU A 101 13.68 5.76 -4.14
C LEU A 101 12.79 6.94 -3.76
N VAL A 102 12.00 6.78 -2.70
CA VAL A 102 11.06 7.81 -2.24
C VAL A 102 11.17 8.06 -0.74
N SER A 103 10.88 9.27 -0.32
CA SER A 103 10.96 9.68 1.10
C SER A 103 9.71 9.31 1.91
N GLY A 104 8.67 8.76 1.25
CA GLY A 104 7.40 8.44 1.88
C GLY A 104 6.45 9.63 2.09
N PRO A 105 5.26 9.36 2.65
CA PRO A 105 4.22 10.36 2.82
C PRO A 105 4.59 11.38 3.90
N THR A 106 4.20 12.63 3.68
CA THR A 106 4.40 13.74 4.62
C THR A 106 3.09 14.43 4.97
N ASN A 107 3.06 15.13 6.12
CA ASN A 107 1.98 16.04 6.50
C ASN A 107 0.56 15.44 6.39
N LYS A 108 -0.27 15.99 5.49
CA LYS A 108 -1.69 15.64 5.33
C LYS A 108 -1.94 14.19 4.93
N ASN A 109 -0.94 13.53 4.35
CA ASN A 109 -1.04 12.13 3.93
C ASN A 109 -0.65 11.15 5.03
N LEU A 110 -0.08 11.64 6.13
CA LEU A 110 0.38 10.87 7.28
C LEU A 110 -0.26 11.40 8.58
N PRO A 111 -1.57 11.23 8.79
CA PRO A 111 -2.18 11.49 10.09
C PRO A 111 -1.67 10.44 11.08
N GLU A 112 -1.40 10.84 12.33
CA GLU A 112 -0.96 9.95 13.39
C GLU A 112 0.28 9.09 13.02
N PRO A 113 1.45 9.71 12.70
CA PRO A 113 2.61 8.99 12.15
C PRO A 113 3.07 7.81 12.99
N SER A 114 3.11 7.98 14.31
CA SER A 114 3.58 6.93 15.24
C SER A 114 2.64 5.71 15.25
N LEU A 115 1.33 5.94 15.24
CA LEU A 115 0.34 4.86 15.21
C LEU A 115 0.36 4.12 13.88
N LEU A 116 0.53 4.85 12.76
CA LEU A 116 0.62 4.25 11.43
C LEU A 116 1.89 3.42 11.27
N LYS A 117 3.04 3.89 11.80
CA LYS A 117 4.30 3.13 11.77
C LYS A 117 4.16 1.83 12.57
N ASN A 118 3.61 1.89 13.79
CA ASN A 118 3.38 0.70 14.60
C ASN A 118 2.43 -0.28 13.92
N LEU A 119 1.33 0.22 13.34
CA LEU A 119 0.39 -0.61 12.59
C LEU A 119 1.07 -1.27 11.41
N ALA A 120 1.84 -0.53 10.60
CA ALA A 120 2.53 -1.05 9.43
C ALA A 120 3.51 -2.18 9.80
N THR A 121 4.25 -2.04 10.89
CA THR A 121 5.17 -3.08 11.37
C THR A 121 4.43 -4.36 11.78
N ILE A 122 3.35 -4.22 12.56
CA ILE A 122 2.53 -5.36 13.01
C ILE A 122 1.85 -6.03 11.82
N ASP A 123 1.29 -5.25 10.92
CA ASP A 123 0.55 -5.74 9.76
C ASP A 123 1.48 -6.44 8.77
N ALA A 124 2.62 -5.83 8.42
CA ALA A 124 3.63 -6.47 7.58
C ALA A 124 4.09 -7.82 8.14
N GLY A 125 4.31 -7.90 9.46
CA GLY A 125 4.66 -9.14 10.14
C GLY A 125 3.58 -10.22 10.04
N ARG A 126 2.31 -9.84 9.97
CA ARG A 126 1.19 -10.77 9.79
C ARG A 126 1.00 -11.19 8.32
N VAL A 127 1.27 -10.29 7.40
CA VAL A 127 1.11 -10.51 5.95
C VAL A 127 2.24 -11.37 5.38
N ALA A 128 3.49 -11.13 5.80
CA ALA A 128 4.69 -11.76 5.25
C ALA A 128 4.61 -13.30 5.15
N PRO A 129 4.21 -14.05 6.20
CA PRO A 129 4.16 -15.51 6.14
C PRO A 129 3.20 -16.05 5.08
N HIS A 130 2.12 -15.32 4.77
CA HIS A 130 1.14 -15.73 3.76
C HIS A 130 1.69 -15.67 2.34
N TYR A 131 2.78 -14.92 2.12
CA TYR A 131 3.45 -14.79 0.83
C TYR A 131 4.84 -15.43 0.82
N GLY A 132 5.24 -16.10 1.91
CA GLY A 132 6.58 -16.70 2.04
C GLY A 132 7.70 -15.66 2.11
N LEU A 133 7.40 -14.46 2.61
CA LEU A 133 8.34 -13.35 2.70
C LEU A 133 8.92 -13.22 4.10
N GLU A 134 10.13 -12.67 4.18
CA GLU A 134 10.78 -12.37 5.46
C GLU A 134 10.20 -11.10 6.08
N THR A 135 10.21 -11.06 7.40
CA THR A 135 9.85 -9.90 8.21
C THR A 135 10.78 -9.79 9.41
N SER A 136 10.89 -8.61 10.02
CA SER A 136 11.63 -8.42 11.25
C SER A 136 10.71 -8.62 12.46
N GLU A 137 11.12 -9.48 13.37
CA GLU A 137 10.52 -9.58 14.69
C GLU A 137 11.03 -8.47 15.64
N SER A 138 12.16 -7.85 15.31
CA SER A 138 12.77 -6.80 16.12
C SER A 138 12.19 -5.45 15.74
N GLY A 139 11.44 -4.83 16.63
CA GLY A 139 11.06 -3.42 16.55
C GLY A 139 12.26 -2.48 16.81
N ALA A 140 13.43 -2.76 16.25
CA ALA A 140 14.58 -1.89 16.35
C ALA A 140 14.22 -0.51 15.78
N GLU A 141 14.52 0.54 16.54
CA GLU A 141 14.29 1.91 16.08
C GLU A 141 15.29 2.23 14.97
N ILE A 142 14.78 2.38 13.75
CA ILE A 142 15.57 2.75 12.59
C ILE A 142 15.87 4.26 12.69
N ASN A 143 17.13 4.62 12.87
CA ASN A 143 17.56 6.01 12.96
C ASN A 143 17.80 6.63 11.58
N LYS A 144 17.83 7.97 11.53
CA LYS A 144 18.00 8.74 10.29
C LYS A 144 19.31 8.44 9.55
N GLU A 145 20.38 8.17 10.27
CA GLU A 145 21.70 7.85 9.70
C GLU A 145 21.65 6.53 8.93
N SER A 146 21.00 5.52 9.52
CA SER A 146 20.81 4.22 8.86
C SER A 146 19.89 4.32 7.65
N ILE A 147 18.82 5.13 7.72
CA ILE A 147 17.96 5.42 6.57
C ILE A 147 18.77 6.06 5.44
N TRP A 148 19.60 7.06 5.78
CA TRP A 148 20.45 7.73 4.80
C TRP A 148 21.47 6.80 4.16
N LEU A 149 22.13 5.97 4.97
CA LEU A 149 23.07 4.95 4.50
C LEU A 149 22.41 3.95 3.55
N ALA A 150 21.21 3.47 3.88
CA ALA A 150 20.44 2.58 3.01
C ALA A 150 20.13 3.24 1.65
N ASN A 151 19.70 4.51 1.65
CA ASN A 151 19.48 5.25 0.42
C ASN A 151 20.75 5.41 -0.41
N LYS A 152 21.91 5.67 0.22
CA LYS A 152 23.22 5.77 -0.49
C LYS A 152 23.60 4.45 -1.15
N ILE A 153 23.42 3.33 -0.46
CA ILE A 153 23.68 2.00 -1.03
C ILE A 153 22.76 1.73 -2.21
N LEU A 154 21.44 1.94 -2.04
CA LEU A 154 20.47 1.65 -3.10
C LEU A 154 20.55 2.63 -4.28
N THR A 155 21.03 3.85 -4.08
CA THR A 155 21.32 4.79 -5.17
C THR A 155 22.47 4.29 -6.04
N ALA A 156 23.52 3.71 -5.43
CA ALA A 156 24.68 3.17 -6.14
C ALA A 156 24.46 1.75 -6.68
N SER A 157 23.33 1.12 -6.33
CA SER A 157 23.05 -0.27 -6.71
C SER A 157 22.90 -0.45 -8.22
N ILE A 158 23.59 -1.43 -8.78
CA ILE A 158 23.47 -1.85 -10.18
C ILE A 158 22.30 -2.83 -10.34
N SER A 159 22.01 -3.62 -9.31
CA SER A 159 20.93 -4.62 -9.28
C SER A 159 20.00 -4.41 -8.11
N PHE A 160 19.11 -3.44 -8.23
CA PHE A 160 18.17 -3.08 -7.18
C PHE A 160 17.33 -4.26 -6.66
N ALA A 161 16.90 -5.15 -7.57
CA ALA A 161 16.09 -6.31 -7.20
C ALA A 161 16.83 -7.32 -6.31
N SER A 162 18.17 -7.39 -6.42
CA SER A 162 19.02 -8.24 -5.57
C SER A 162 19.46 -7.53 -4.29
N ASP A 163 19.88 -6.27 -4.41
CA ASP A 163 20.45 -5.51 -3.28
C ASP A 163 19.37 -5.00 -2.32
N GLY A 164 18.21 -4.63 -2.84
CA GLY A 164 17.10 -4.09 -2.07
C GLY A 164 16.64 -4.96 -0.90
N PRO A 165 16.40 -6.28 -1.09
CA PRO A 165 16.10 -7.18 0.01
C PRO A 165 17.19 -7.26 1.08
N LEU A 166 18.46 -7.31 0.68
CA LEU A 166 19.60 -7.39 1.58
C LEU A 166 19.72 -6.13 2.43
N VAL A 167 19.65 -4.96 1.80
CA VAL A 167 19.73 -3.65 2.48
C VAL A 167 18.54 -3.46 3.42
N SER A 168 17.32 -3.79 3.00
CA SER A 168 16.13 -3.67 3.82
C SER A 168 16.17 -4.62 5.04
N SER A 169 16.64 -5.85 4.84
CA SER A 169 16.83 -6.83 5.91
C SER A 169 17.86 -6.33 6.95
N ALA A 170 19.02 -5.86 6.47
CA ALA A 170 20.06 -5.36 7.35
C ALA A 170 19.67 -4.07 8.08
N LEU A 171 18.93 -3.18 7.42
CA LEU A 171 18.40 -1.97 8.05
C LEU A 171 17.47 -2.31 9.22
N THR A 172 16.56 -3.25 9.02
CA THR A 172 15.60 -3.69 10.03
C THR A 172 16.24 -4.51 11.16
N LYS A 173 17.27 -5.29 10.86
CA LYS A 173 18.05 -6.05 11.85
C LYS A 173 19.07 -5.19 12.62
N GLY A 174 19.32 -3.95 12.18
CA GLY A 174 20.23 -3.00 12.83
C GLY A 174 21.72 -3.24 12.52
N ASN A 175 22.04 -4.11 11.55
CA ASN A 175 23.42 -4.44 11.16
C ASN A 175 23.84 -3.86 9.79
N LEU A 176 23.13 -2.83 9.30
CA LEU A 176 23.38 -2.24 7.99
C LEU A 176 24.82 -1.69 7.84
N LYS A 177 25.40 -1.13 8.91
CA LYS A 177 26.79 -0.62 8.89
C LYS A 177 27.81 -1.72 8.64
N GLU A 178 27.53 -2.93 9.08
CA GLU A 178 28.43 -4.09 8.94
C GLU A 178 28.48 -4.53 7.48
N ILE A 179 27.33 -4.62 6.82
CA ILE A 179 27.25 -5.04 5.42
C ILE A 179 27.55 -3.90 4.44
N ALA A 180 27.50 -2.65 4.87
CA ALA A 180 27.71 -1.49 3.99
C ALA A 180 29.09 -1.49 3.30
N THR A 181 30.08 -2.19 3.87
CA THR A 181 31.43 -2.36 3.28
C THR A 181 31.42 -3.24 2.03
N GLU A 182 30.38 -4.02 1.82
CA GLU A 182 30.21 -4.90 0.64
C GLU A 182 29.57 -4.17 -0.53
N PHE A 183 29.06 -2.94 -0.32
CA PHE A 183 28.35 -2.16 -1.32
C PHE A 183 29.10 -0.88 -1.69
N SER A 184 28.87 -0.43 -2.92
CA SER A 184 29.23 0.93 -3.30
C SER A 184 28.29 1.93 -2.65
N LEU A 185 28.80 3.12 -2.34
CA LEU A 185 28.02 4.22 -1.78
C LEU A 185 27.97 5.37 -2.78
N ALA A 186 26.78 5.85 -3.05
CA ALA A 186 26.58 7.08 -3.80
C ALA A 186 27.02 8.30 -2.97
N SER A 187 27.31 9.41 -3.64
CA SER A 187 27.52 10.69 -2.97
C SER A 187 26.20 11.17 -2.32
N ASP A 188 26.30 12.13 -1.41
CA ASP A 188 25.11 12.74 -0.82
C ASP A 188 24.28 13.46 -1.88
N SER A 189 24.94 14.16 -2.82
CA SER A 189 24.28 14.85 -3.94
C SER A 189 23.50 13.89 -4.85
N ASP A 190 24.13 12.77 -5.25
CA ASP A 190 23.45 11.79 -6.12
C ASP A 190 22.28 11.12 -5.41
N THR A 191 22.40 10.91 -4.09
CA THR A 191 21.33 10.35 -3.26
C THR A 191 20.14 11.32 -3.14
N GLU A 192 20.41 12.60 -2.91
CA GLU A 192 19.38 13.65 -2.88
C GLU A 192 18.68 13.77 -4.24
N GLU A 193 19.43 13.78 -5.34
CA GLU A 193 18.91 13.80 -6.70
C GLU A 193 18.00 12.61 -6.96
N LYS A 194 18.45 11.39 -6.66
CA LYS A 194 17.66 10.15 -6.84
C LYS A 194 16.35 10.16 -6.06
N LEU A 195 16.39 10.61 -4.80
CA LEU A 195 15.19 10.76 -3.98
C LEU A 195 14.25 11.85 -4.53
N SER A 196 14.81 12.96 -5.02
CA SER A 196 14.04 14.04 -5.63
C SER A 196 13.34 13.60 -6.90
N GLU A 197 14.05 12.87 -7.77
CA GLU A 197 13.48 12.26 -8.99
C GLU A 197 12.35 11.29 -8.66
N GLY A 198 12.58 10.36 -7.72
CA GLY A 198 11.57 9.40 -7.31
C GLY A 198 10.32 10.05 -6.72
N ASN A 199 10.50 11.05 -5.85
CA ASN A 199 9.38 11.81 -5.27
C ASN A 199 8.62 12.61 -6.35
N SER A 200 9.34 13.20 -7.31
CA SER A 200 8.73 13.94 -8.44
C SER A 200 7.92 12.99 -9.32
N ARG A 201 8.51 11.86 -9.70
CA ARG A 201 7.81 10.84 -10.49
C ARG A 201 6.56 10.30 -9.79
N LEU A 202 6.66 10.02 -8.48
CA LEU A 202 5.52 9.59 -7.66
C LEU A 202 4.39 10.64 -7.67
N SER A 203 4.76 11.91 -7.56
CA SER A 203 3.81 13.04 -7.59
C SER A 203 3.17 13.24 -8.96
N GLU A 204 3.94 13.14 -10.06
CA GLU A 204 3.43 13.19 -11.44
C GLU A 204 2.39 12.12 -11.68
N LEU A 205 2.64 10.91 -11.22
CA LEU A 205 1.70 9.80 -11.27
C LEU A 205 0.58 9.90 -10.22
N SER A 206 0.54 11.04 -9.48
CA SER A 206 -0.48 11.37 -8.50
C SER A 206 -0.55 10.41 -7.31
N HIS A 207 0.56 9.79 -6.90
CA HIS A 207 0.65 8.95 -5.70
C HIS A 207 1.51 9.58 -4.59
N TYR A 208 1.58 8.94 -3.40
CA TYR A 208 2.23 9.53 -2.21
C TYR A 208 2.90 8.52 -1.28
N SER A 209 2.87 7.23 -1.59
CA SER A 209 3.36 6.17 -0.69
C SER A 209 4.46 5.33 -1.35
N GLY A 210 5.32 4.73 -0.54
CA GLY A 210 6.18 3.62 -0.92
C GLY A 210 5.42 2.31 -1.09
N ALA A 211 6.14 1.21 -1.32
CA ALA A 211 5.62 -0.13 -1.58
C ALA A 211 4.65 -0.20 -2.78
N MET A 212 4.88 0.63 -3.78
CA MET A 212 3.96 0.79 -4.91
C MET A 212 4.57 0.27 -6.20
N PHE A 213 3.75 -0.45 -6.95
CA PHE A 213 4.05 -0.88 -8.31
C PHE A 213 3.15 -0.12 -9.28
N PHE A 214 3.73 0.42 -10.35
CA PHE A 214 2.98 1.09 -11.41
C PHE A 214 3.26 0.41 -12.75
N TYR A 215 2.20 0.01 -13.44
CA TYR A 215 2.30 -0.65 -14.74
C TYR A 215 1.10 -0.31 -15.62
N GLY A 216 1.37 0.17 -16.83
CA GLY A 216 0.35 0.40 -17.84
C GLY A 216 -0.81 1.26 -17.34
N ASP A 217 -0.50 2.44 -16.82
CA ASP A 217 -1.42 3.44 -16.27
C ASP A 217 -2.22 2.99 -15.02
N GLU A 218 -1.76 1.96 -14.31
CA GLU A 218 -2.44 1.46 -13.11
C GLU A 218 -1.46 1.24 -11.95
N TRP A 219 -1.94 1.52 -10.74
CA TRP A 219 -1.24 1.29 -9.50
C TRP A 219 -1.62 -0.05 -8.85
N TYR A 220 -0.62 -0.74 -8.31
CA TYR A 220 -0.79 -1.94 -7.50
C TYR A 220 -0.10 -1.73 -6.15
N TRP A 221 -0.87 -1.71 -5.08
CA TRP A 221 -0.40 -1.35 -3.75
C TRP A 221 -0.01 -2.57 -2.94
N GLY A 222 1.29 -2.71 -2.66
CA GLY A 222 1.83 -3.76 -1.81
C GLY A 222 1.74 -5.16 -2.42
N VAL A 223 2.19 -6.14 -1.65
CA VAL A 223 2.26 -7.54 -2.10
C VAL A 223 0.88 -8.18 -2.30
N ASP A 224 -0.12 -7.72 -1.59
CA ASP A 224 -1.50 -8.23 -1.66
C ASP A 224 -2.25 -7.85 -2.95
N ARG A 225 -1.66 -7.04 -3.81
CA ARG A 225 -2.17 -6.69 -5.14
C ARG A 225 -1.41 -7.33 -6.29
N LEU A 226 -0.28 -8.00 -6.01
CA LEU A 226 0.55 -8.61 -7.05
C LEU A 226 -0.19 -9.65 -7.87
N TYR A 227 -1.11 -10.42 -7.29
CA TYR A 227 -1.90 -11.39 -8.04
C TYR A 227 -2.70 -10.76 -9.19
N LEU A 228 -3.14 -9.49 -9.05
CA LEU A 228 -3.84 -8.75 -10.11
C LEU A 228 -2.87 -8.30 -11.21
N LEU A 229 -1.68 -7.86 -10.84
CA LEU A 229 -0.62 -7.48 -11.75
C LEU A 229 -0.14 -8.67 -12.56
N GLU A 230 0.14 -9.79 -11.88
CA GLU A 230 0.53 -11.04 -12.51
C GLU A 230 -0.57 -11.60 -13.44
N ASP A 231 -1.86 -11.52 -13.05
CA ASP A 231 -2.98 -11.91 -13.91
C ASP A 231 -3.05 -11.05 -15.18
N ARG A 232 -2.73 -9.76 -15.09
CA ARG A 232 -2.62 -8.87 -16.24
C ARG A 232 -1.45 -9.28 -17.16
N TRP A 233 -0.26 -9.51 -16.61
CA TRP A 233 0.92 -9.94 -17.37
C TRP A 233 0.72 -11.29 -18.06
N ARG A 234 0.07 -12.23 -17.40
CA ARG A 234 -0.25 -13.54 -17.97
C ARG A 234 -1.23 -13.42 -19.13
N LYS A 235 -2.23 -12.55 -19.05
CA LYS A 235 -3.15 -12.26 -20.17
C LYS A 235 -2.46 -11.61 -21.35
N LEU A 236 -1.36 -10.89 -21.12
CA LEU A 236 -0.51 -10.31 -22.16
C LEU A 236 0.53 -11.29 -22.73
N GLY A 237 0.61 -12.51 -22.19
CA GLY A 237 1.56 -13.53 -22.65
C GLY A 237 2.99 -13.28 -22.16
N LEU A 238 3.19 -12.53 -21.07
CA LEU A 238 4.51 -12.20 -20.54
C LEU A 238 5.09 -13.27 -19.61
N ASP A 239 4.30 -14.25 -19.18
CA ASP A 239 4.73 -15.33 -18.30
C ASP A 239 5.63 -16.30 -19.07
N LYS A 240 6.89 -16.43 -18.64
CA LYS A 240 7.88 -17.36 -19.20
C LYS A 240 7.70 -18.79 -18.68
N SER A 241 6.83 -18.98 -17.68
CA SER A 241 6.59 -20.29 -17.06
C SER A 241 5.39 -21.02 -17.66
N ILE A 242 5.34 -22.33 -17.46
CA ILE A 242 4.21 -23.18 -17.84
C ILE A 242 3.11 -23.14 -16.75
N SER A 243 3.39 -22.57 -15.59
CA SER A 243 2.47 -22.56 -14.44
C SER A 243 1.27 -21.65 -14.69
N ASN A 244 0.08 -22.16 -14.36
CA ASN A 244 -1.16 -21.41 -14.43
C ASN A 244 -1.48 -20.59 -13.18
N THR A 245 -0.64 -20.63 -12.13
CA THR A 245 -0.82 -19.90 -10.88
C THR A 245 0.15 -18.72 -10.79
N PRO A 246 -0.24 -17.56 -10.24
CA PRO A 246 0.69 -16.47 -9.96
C PRO A 246 1.72 -16.88 -8.90
N LEU A 247 2.87 -16.20 -8.86
CA LEU A 247 3.88 -16.37 -7.81
C LEU A 247 3.33 -15.93 -6.44
N PHE A 248 2.69 -14.77 -6.45
CA PHE A 248 2.14 -14.14 -5.25
C PHE A 248 0.61 -14.22 -5.27
N ALA A 249 0.09 -15.45 -5.29
CA ALA A 249 -1.34 -15.71 -5.27
C ALA A 249 -1.99 -15.11 -4.02
N ARG A 250 -3.22 -14.62 -4.17
CA ARG A 250 -4.00 -14.19 -3.00
C ARG A 250 -4.19 -15.38 -2.06
N PRO A 251 -3.79 -15.27 -0.78
CA PRO A 251 -3.96 -16.34 0.18
C PRO A 251 -5.43 -16.73 0.33
N ALA A 252 -5.71 -18.04 0.38
CA ALA A 252 -7.04 -18.52 0.67
C ALA A 252 -7.39 -18.23 2.13
N ILE A 253 -8.60 -17.74 2.36
CA ILE A 253 -9.11 -17.55 3.72
C ILE A 253 -9.82 -18.85 4.12
N GLU A 254 -9.21 -19.62 5.00
CA GLU A 254 -9.83 -20.79 5.58
C GLU A 254 -10.57 -20.40 6.86
N VAL A 255 -11.88 -20.54 6.85
CA VAL A 255 -12.71 -20.29 8.03
C VAL A 255 -13.01 -21.63 8.69
N LYS A 256 -12.47 -21.85 9.89
CA LYS A 256 -12.84 -23.02 10.71
C LYS A 256 -14.18 -22.73 11.38
N THR A 257 -15.19 -23.54 11.07
CA THR A 257 -16.54 -23.40 11.61
C THR A 257 -16.51 -23.41 13.15
N ASN A 258 -17.17 -22.42 13.75
CA ASN A 258 -17.26 -22.23 15.21
C ASN A 258 -15.94 -22.08 15.97
N SER A 259 -14.82 -21.81 15.29
CA SER A 259 -13.52 -21.61 15.95
C SER A 259 -13.47 -20.37 16.84
N GLY A 260 -14.37 -19.43 16.64
CA GLY A 260 -14.51 -18.18 17.42
C GLY A 260 -15.65 -18.17 18.43
N ALA A 261 -16.23 -19.32 18.75
CA ALA A 261 -17.35 -19.38 19.71
C ALA A 261 -16.96 -18.77 21.06
N GLY A 262 -17.79 -17.82 21.55
CA GLY A 262 -17.52 -17.08 22.78
C GLY A 262 -16.60 -15.86 22.62
N CYS A 263 -16.04 -15.60 21.43
CA CYS A 263 -15.28 -14.39 21.14
C CYS A 263 -16.13 -13.33 20.44
N THR A 264 -15.76 -12.05 20.61
CA THR A 264 -16.42 -10.92 19.96
C THR A 264 -15.49 -10.32 18.90
N LEU A 265 -16.04 -10.12 17.69
CA LEU A 265 -15.39 -9.36 16.62
C LEU A 265 -15.96 -7.93 16.63
N GLU A 266 -15.14 -6.97 17.04
CA GLU A 266 -15.48 -5.57 16.94
C GLU A 266 -15.16 -5.03 15.54
N PHE A 267 -16.17 -4.56 14.81
CA PHE A 267 -16.01 -3.99 13.49
C PHE A 267 -16.22 -2.48 13.49
N TYR A 268 -15.15 -1.73 13.36
CA TYR A 268 -15.16 -0.26 13.32
C TYR A 268 -15.46 0.25 11.92
N ALA A 269 -16.73 0.33 11.57
CA ALA A 269 -17.21 0.64 10.23
C ALA A 269 -17.38 2.15 10.00
N SER A 270 -16.71 2.70 9.00
CA SER A 270 -16.97 4.04 8.49
C SER A 270 -17.96 3.98 7.33
N LEU A 271 -19.24 4.29 7.58
CA LEU A 271 -20.34 4.10 6.62
C LEU A 271 -20.24 4.93 5.32
N ARG A 272 -19.27 5.84 5.22
CA ARG A 272 -18.96 6.60 4.01
C ARG A 272 -17.64 6.16 3.36
N SER A 273 -16.99 5.14 3.90
CA SER A 273 -15.75 4.60 3.35
C SER A 273 -16.05 3.52 2.32
N PRO A 274 -15.54 3.63 1.09
CA PRO A 274 -15.65 2.56 0.12
C PRO A 274 -14.96 1.27 0.58
N TYR A 275 -13.88 1.36 1.35
CA TYR A 275 -13.24 0.18 1.95
C TYR A 275 -14.17 -0.57 2.89
N THR A 276 -14.93 0.14 3.74
CA THR A 276 -15.97 -0.48 4.56
C THR A 276 -17.02 -1.17 3.70
N ALA A 277 -17.46 -0.54 2.61
CA ALA A 277 -18.44 -1.14 1.70
C ALA A 277 -17.93 -2.44 1.05
N LEU A 278 -16.65 -2.49 0.66
CA LEU A 278 -16.03 -3.65 0.04
C LEU A 278 -15.91 -4.86 0.99
N ILE A 279 -15.65 -4.62 2.28
CA ILE A 279 -15.40 -5.71 3.24
C ILE A 279 -16.61 -6.04 4.11
N PHE A 280 -17.69 -5.25 4.07
CA PHE A 280 -18.80 -5.37 5.02
C PHE A 280 -19.45 -6.74 5.01
N ASP A 281 -19.83 -7.22 3.85
CA ASP A 281 -20.48 -8.54 3.69
C ASP A 281 -19.50 -9.66 4.09
N HIS A 282 -18.23 -9.55 3.73
CA HIS A 282 -17.19 -10.52 4.11
C HIS A 282 -17.00 -10.61 5.63
N VAL A 283 -17.04 -9.47 6.33
CA VAL A 283 -16.93 -9.45 7.80
C VAL A 283 -18.14 -10.13 8.44
N VAL A 284 -19.34 -9.87 7.93
CA VAL A 284 -20.58 -10.50 8.41
C VAL A 284 -20.56 -12.01 8.17
N GLU A 285 -20.19 -12.44 6.98
CA GLU A 285 -20.09 -13.86 6.62
C GLU A 285 -19.01 -14.58 7.44
N PHE A 286 -17.86 -13.94 7.61
CA PHE A 286 -16.77 -14.46 8.43
C PHE A 286 -17.19 -14.65 9.89
N ALA A 287 -17.81 -13.63 10.49
CA ALA A 287 -18.29 -13.72 11.87
C ALA A 287 -19.31 -14.86 12.04
N ARG A 288 -20.25 -14.98 11.11
CA ARG A 288 -21.26 -16.06 11.13
C ARG A 288 -20.63 -17.43 10.98
N ALA A 289 -19.72 -17.62 10.03
CA ALA A 289 -19.08 -18.91 9.77
C ALA A 289 -18.15 -19.34 10.91
N SER A 290 -17.45 -18.38 11.54
CA SER A 290 -16.55 -18.62 12.66
C SER A 290 -17.27 -18.74 14.02
N GLY A 291 -18.58 -18.45 14.10
CA GLY A 291 -19.32 -18.44 15.36
C GLY A 291 -18.99 -17.27 16.28
N LEU A 292 -18.43 -16.17 15.72
CA LEU A 292 -18.11 -14.95 16.45
C LEU A 292 -19.36 -14.10 16.70
N THR A 293 -19.43 -13.44 17.85
CA THR A 293 -20.39 -12.35 18.07
C THR A 293 -19.88 -11.12 17.35
N LEU A 294 -20.62 -10.60 16.34
CA LEU A 294 -20.25 -9.39 15.64
C LEU A 294 -20.79 -8.16 16.37
N GLU A 295 -19.90 -7.26 16.80
CA GLU A 295 -20.23 -5.97 17.35
C GLU A 295 -19.87 -4.86 16.38
N LEU A 296 -20.88 -4.21 15.79
CA LEU A 296 -20.67 -3.10 14.87
C LEU A 296 -20.46 -1.80 15.65
N LYS A 297 -19.30 -1.17 15.47
CA LYS A 297 -18.92 0.12 16.07
C LYS A 297 -18.77 1.19 14.97
N PRO A 298 -19.83 1.98 14.67
CA PRO A 298 -19.74 3.01 13.66
C PRO A 298 -18.73 4.08 14.02
N VAL A 299 -17.87 4.45 13.06
CA VAL A 299 -16.90 5.55 13.21
C VAL A 299 -17.24 6.69 12.27
N LEU A 300 -16.96 7.92 12.72
CA LEU A 300 -17.17 9.10 11.90
C LEU A 300 -16.26 9.07 10.67
N PRO A 301 -16.75 9.46 9.48
CA PRO A 301 -15.93 9.60 8.28
C PRO A 301 -14.73 10.53 8.49
N MET A 302 -13.63 10.26 7.80
CA MET A 302 -12.37 11.03 7.91
C MET A 302 -12.61 12.55 7.80
N VAL A 303 -13.39 12.98 6.82
CA VAL A 303 -13.73 14.39 6.61
C VAL A 303 -14.48 15.03 7.76
N MET A 304 -15.27 14.25 8.52
CA MET A 304 -15.97 14.72 9.73
C MET A 304 -15.05 14.76 10.96
N ARG A 305 -13.90 14.08 10.89
CA ARG A 305 -12.86 14.10 11.94
C ARG A 305 -11.78 15.14 11.68
N GLY A 306 -11.97 16.01 10.67
CA GLY A 306 -10.98 17.03 10.30
C GLY A 306 -9.82 16.51 9.45
N VAL A 307 -9.84 15.25 9.05
CA VAL A 307 -8.82 14.68 8.16
C VAL A 307 -9.20 14.99 6.71
N SER A 308 -8.38 15.79 6.01
CA SER A 308 -8.64 16.13 4.63
C SER A 308 -8.42 14.92 3.71
N LEU A 309 -9.38 14.67 2.81
CA LEU A 309 -9.14 13.81 1.65
C LEU A 309 -8.28 14.59 0.65
N THR A 310 -7.05 14.18 0.46
CA THR A 310 -6.24 14.73 -0.62
C THR A 310 -6.79 14.24 -1.96
N ARG A 311 -6.61 15.04 -3.03
CA ARG A 311 -6.99 14.61 -4.39
C ARG A 311 -6.33 13.29 -4.77
N GLN A 312 -5.12 13.06 -4.33
CA GLN A 312 -4.35 11.85 -4.54
C GLN A 312 -5.05 10.61 -3.97
N LYS A 313 -5.69 10.68 -2.79
CA LYS A 313 -6.41 9.54 -2.20
C LYS A 313 -7.72 9.19 -2.89
N GLY A 314 -8.30 10.11 -3.68
CA GLY A 314 -9.62 9.91 -4.30
C GLY A 314 -9.64 8.96 -5.49
N PHE A 315 -8.52 8.76 -6.18
CA PHE A 315 -8.43 7.92 -7.38
C PHE A 315 -8.13 6.45 -7.11
N TYR A 316 -7.60 6.10 -5.94
CA TYR A 316 -7.13 4.73 -5.61
C TYR A 316 -8.13 3.90 -4.79
N ILE A 317 -9.33 4.42 -4.61
CA ILE A 317 -10.37 3.75 -3.82
C ILE A 317 -11.18 2.78 -4.69
N PHE A 318 -11.04 2.85 -5.98
CA PHE A 318 -11.79 2.09 -6.97
C PHE A 318 -10.85 1.25 -7.82
#